data_aca3450ce303f2879a37423fbeadd7ee
#
_entry.id   aca3450ce303f2879a37423fbeadd7ee
#
_cell.length_a   1.000
_cell.length_b   1.000
_cell.length_c   1.000
_cell.angle_alpha   90.00
_cell.angle_beta   90.00
_cell.angle_gamma   90.00
#
_symmetry.space_group_name_H-M   'P 1'
#
loop_
_entity.id
_entity.type
_entity.pdbx_description
1 polymer ?
#
loop_
_entity_poly.entity_id
_entity_poly.type
_entity_poly.pdbx_seq_one_letter_code
_entity_poly.pdbx_strand_id
1 'polypeptide(L)'
;MRFGQWKTNSILREKIDRNAKYIWFHASSLGEFEQGRPMIEKIKAEHPEYKVLLTFFSPSGYEVRKNYKGADVICYLPFDTPFRVKKFLNLANPAIAIFIKYEFWGNYLRELRKRGIPVYIISAIFRPDQLFFQWFGKPYRKMLSYFNHLFVQDERSMKLLNEFGITNVTVTGCLLYTSPSPRDRTR
;
A
#
# COMPACT_ATOMS: atom_id res chain seq x y z
N MET A 1 -14.19 3.04 16.78
CA MET A 1 -13.38 2.49 15.68
C MET A 1 -14.05 1.39 14.82
N ARG A 2 -15.17 0.79 15.23
CA ARG A 2 -15.81 -0.34 14.49
C ARG A 2 -16.71 0.06 13.32
N PHE A 3 -17.22 1.28 13.24
CA PHE A 3 -18.32 1.62 12.33
C PHE A 3 -17.93 1.79 10.84
N GLY A 4 -16.70 2.15 10.52
CA GLY A 4 -16.28 2.38 9.12
C GLY A 4 -16.07 1.10 8.30
N GLN A 5 -15.56 0.04 8.92
CA GLN A 5 -15.23 -1.22 8.23
C GLN A 5 -16.46 -2.01 7.76
N TRP A 6 -17.63 -1.81 8.37
CA TRP A 6 -18.88 -2.45 7.94
C TRP A 6 -19.35 -1.94 6.58
N LYS A 7 -19.08 -0.66 6.29
CA LYS A 7 -19.46 -0.03 5.04
C LYS A 7 -18.55 -0.41 3.85
N THR A 8 -17.34 -0.94 4.09
CA THR A 8 -16.38 -1.25 3.03
C THR A 8 -16.95 -2.17 1.97
N ASN A 9 -17.60 -3.26 2.36
CA ASN A 9 -18.18 -4.19 1.38
C ASN A 9 -19.31 -3.57 0.58
N SER A 10 -20.10 -2.68 1.17
CA SER A 10 -21.17 -1.93 0.48
C SER A 10 -20.57 -0.98 -0.54
N ILE A 11 -19.58 -0.18 -0.12
CA ILE A 11 -18.85 0.76 -0.99
C ILE A 11 -18.24 0.02 -2.19
N LEU A 12 -17.57 -1.12 -1.96
CA LEU A 12 -16.97 -1.89 -3.04
C LEU A 12 -18.01 -2.45 -4.02
N ARG A 13 -19.14 -2.96 -3.52
CA ARG A 13 -20.21 -3.47 -4.40
C ARG A 13 -20.85 -2.39 -5.25
N GLU A 14 -20.97 -1.19 -4.72
CA GLU A 14 -21.60 -0.05 -5.37
C GLU A 14 -20.65 0.63 -6.37
N LYS A 15 -19.37 0.81 -5.98
CA LYS A 15 -18.43 1.68 -6.70
C LYS A 15 -17.40 0.96 -7.56
N ILE A 16 -17.13 -0.33 -7.32
CA ILE A 16 -16.17 -1.07 -8.15
C ILE A 16 -16.81 -1.42 -9.50
N ASP A 17 -16.22 -0.90 -10.53
CA ASP A 17 -16.49 -1.28 -11.91
C ASP A 17 -15.73 -2.57 -12.25
N ARG A 18 -16.45 -3.65 -12.47
CA ARG A 18 -15.87 -4.98 -12.74
C ARG A 18 -15.12 -5.09 -14.06
N ASN A 19 -15.37 -4.16 -14.98
CA ASN A 19 -14.72 -4.12 -16.29
C ASN A 19 -13.42 -3.29 -16.26
N ALA A 20 -13.19 -2.53 -15.19
CA ALA A 20 -11.99 -1.71 -15.04
C ALA A 20 -10.87 -2.44 -14.30
N LYS A 21 -9.63 -2.09 -14.63
CA LYS A 21 -8.43 -2.54 -13.90
C LYS A 21 -8.12 -1.56 -12.78
N TYR A 22 -8.01 -2.07 -11.56
CA TYR A 22 -7.69 -1.24 -10.40
C TYR A 22 -6.26 -1.41 -9.94
N ILE A 23 -5.59 -0.29 -9.67
CA ILE A 23 -4.38 -0.26 -8.84
C ILE A 23 -4.84 0.06 -7.41
N TRP A 24 -4.57 -0.85 -6.49
CA TRP A 24 -4.93 -0.70 -5.10
C TRP A 24 -3.78 -0.11 -4.30
N PHE A 25 -3.99 1.07 -3.71
CA PHE A 25 -3.10 1.69 -2.75
C PHE A 25 -3.63 1.50 -1.33
N HIS A 26 -2.74 1.13 -0.42
CA HIS A 26 -3.04 1.08 1.00
C HIS A 26 -2.09 1.96 1.80
N ALA A 27 -2.69 2.87 2.59
CA ALA A 27 -2.01 3.70 3.58
C ALA A 27 -2.74 3.58 4.92
N SER A 28 -2.03 3.31 6.01
CA SER A 28 -2.69 3.18 7.31
C SER A 28 -3.23 4.52 7.80
N SER A 29 -2.50 5.58 7.55
CA SER A 29 -2.76 6.92 8.08
C SER A 29 -2.64 8.02 7.01
N LEU A 30 -3.00 9.25 7.40
CA LEU A 30 -2.85 10.43 6.55
C LEU A 30 -1.38 10.67 6.15
N GLY A 31 -0.44 10.55 7.12
CA GLY A 31 0.99 10.79 6.86
C GLY A 31 1.60 9.80 5.86
N GLU A 32 1.15 8.55 5.88
CA GLU A 32 1.56 7.56 4.87
C GLU A 32 0.94 7.86 3.51
N PHE A 33 -0.33 8.22 3.48
CA PHE A 33 -1.00 8.63 2.24
C PHE A 33 -0.25 9.77 1.55
N GLU A 34 0.16 10.82 2.28
CA GLU A 34 0.88 11.96 1.69
C GLU A 34 2.20 11.53 1.02
N GLN A 35 2.84 10.46 1.49
CA GLN A 35 4.02 9.90 0.82
C GLN A 35 3.69 9.14 -0.47
N GLY A 36 2.54 8.49 -0.54
CA GLY A 36 2.09 7.79 -1.76
C GLY A 36 1.34 8.68 -2.75
N ARG A 37 0.84 9.85 -2.32
CA ARG A 37 0.03 10.74 -3.13
C ARG A 37 0.67 11.14 -4.46
N PRO A 38 1.95 11.54 -4.54
CA PRO A 38 2.57 11.89 -5.80
C PRO A 38 2.54 10.75 -6.82
N MET A 39 2.72 9.51 -6.37
CA MET A 39 2.64 8.33 -7.24
C MET A 39 1.21 8.10 -7.73
N ILE A 40 0.20 8.25 -6.86
CA ILE A 40 -1.21 8.15 -7.25
C ILE A 40 -1.55 9.16 -8.32
N GLU A 41 -1.17 10.43 -8.11
CA GLU A 41 -1.41 11.53 -9.05
C GLU A 41 -0.71 11.30 -10.39
N LYS A 42 0.53 10.81 -10.37
CA LYS A 42 1.29 10.48 -11.57
C LYS A 42 0.65 9.32 -12.34
N ILE A 43 0.25 8.26 -11.67
CA ILE A 43 -0.44 7.11 -12.31
C ILE A 43 -1.76 7.57 -12.94
N LYS A 44 -2.54 8.40 -12.26
CA LYS A 44 -3.80 8.92 -12.83
C LYS A 44 -3.58 9.79 -14.08
N ALA A 45 -2.47 10.52 -14.13
CA ALA A 45 -2.12 11.37 -15.28
C ALA A 45 -1.56 10.57 -16.46
N GLU A 46 -0.69 9.60 -16.21
CA GLU A 46 0.05 8.86 -17.23
C GLU A 46 -0.64 7.56 -17.67
N HIS A 47 -1.51 7.00 -16.81
CA HIS A 47 -2.18 5.71 -17.02
C HIS A 47 -3.68 5.80 -16.74
N PRO A 48 -4.44 6.61 -17.55
CA PRO A 48 -5.87 6.83 -17.32
C PRO A 48 -6.74 5.57 -17.52
N GLU A 49 -6.18 4.52 -18.12
CA GLU A 49 -6.81 3.21 -18.28
C GLU A 49 -6.98 2.46 -16.96
N TYR A 50 -6.21 2.84 -15.91
CA TYR A 50 -6.36 2.28 -14.57
C TYR A 50 -7.21 3.16 -13.67
N LYS A 51 -8.07 2.52 -12.90
CA LYS A 51 -8.75 3.15 -11.76
C LYS A 51 -7.96 2.93 -10.48
N VAL A 52 -8.11 3.83 -9.54
CA VAL A 52 -7.42 3.78 -8.23
C VAL A 52 -8.40 3.41 -7.14
N LEU A 53 -8.11 2.31 -6.44
CA LEU A 53 -8.71 1.96 -5.16
C LEU A 53 -7.75 2.41 -4.05
N LEU A 54 -8.20 3.28 -3.15
CA LEU A 54 -7.43 3.74 -2.01
C LEU A 54 -8.08 3.24 -0.72
N THR A 55 -7.29 2.60 0.13
CA THR A 55 -7.76 2.13 1.44
C THR A 55 -6.97 2.75 2.58
N PHE A 56 -7.69 3.05 3.66
CA PHE A 56 -7.12 3.50 4.93
C PHE A 56 -7.46 2.51 6.05
N PHE A 57 -6.59 2.42 7.04
CA PHE A 57 -6.90 1.69 8.26
C PHE A 57 -7.35 2.61 9.39
N SER A 58 -6.69 3.76 9.53
CA SER A 58 -6.99 4.78 10.54
C SER A 58 -8.04 5.79 10.07
N PRO A 59 -8.93 6.24 10.97
CA PRO A 59 -9.84 7.36 10.69
C PRO A 59 -9.12 8.64 10.27
N SER A 60 -7.92 8.91 10.77
CA SER A 60 -7.14 10.11 10.44
C SER A 60 -6.87 10.25 8.93
N GLY A 61 -6.65 9.14 8.23
CA GLY A 61 -6.51 9.14 6.78
C GLY A 61 -7.87 9.22 6.07
N TYR A 62 -8.78 8.32 6.43
CA TYR A 62 -10.07 8.19 5.75
C TYR A 62 -10.93 9.45 5.85
N GLU A 63 -11.14 9.99 7.06
CA GLU A 63 -12.05 11.13 7.25
C GLU A 63 -11.56 12.39 6.53
N VAL A 64 -10.24 12.58 6.45
CA VAL A 64 -9.64 13.71 5.76
C VAL A 64 -9.66 13.52 4.23
N ARG A 65 -9.50 12.29 3.75
CA ARG A 65 -9.30 11.99 2.33
C ARG A 65 -10.43 11.22 1.65
N LYS A 66 -11.56 10.98 2.29
CA LYS A 66 -12.72 10.26 1.73
C LYS A 66 -13.29 10.88 0.44
N ASN A 67 -13.01 12.17 0.18
CA ASN A 67 -13.41 12.90 -1.02
C ASN A 67 -12.22 13.24 -1.93
N TYR A 68 -11.08 12.55 -1.78
CA TYR A 68 -9.90 12.79 -2.61
C TYR A 68 -10.16 12.39 -4.06
N LYS A 69 -9.99 13.35 -4.98
CA LYS A 69 -10.33 13.16 -6.41
C LYS A 69 -9.33 12.30 -7.18
N GLY A 70 -8.15 12.03 -6.63
CA GLY A 70 -7.14 11.17 -7.24
C GLY A 70 -7.43 9.68 -7.13
N ALA A 71 -8.47 9.27 -6.39
CA ALA A 71 -8.89 7.89 -6.26
C ALA A 71 -10.37 7.72 -6.65
N ASP A 72 -10.67 6.65 -7.38
CA ASP A 72 -12.03 6.34 -7.86
C ASP A 72 -12.88 5.69 -6.77
N VAL A 73 -12.25 4.89 -5.92
CA VAL A 73 -12.90 4.25 -4.77
C VAL A 73 -12.05 4.43 -3.53
N ILE A 74 -12.66 4.90 -2.44
CA ILE A 74 -12.00 5.09 -1.14
C ILE A 74 -12.80 4.38 -0.07
N CYS A 75 -12.14 3.53 0.72
CA CYS A 75 -12.78 2.82 1.82
C CYS A 75 -11.79 2.46 2.94
N TYR A 76 -12.30 1.93 4.04
CA TYR A 76 -11.45 1.31 5.07
C TYR A 76 -10.96 -0.05 4.64
N LEU A 77 -9.71 -0.40 5.03
CA LEU A 77 -9.22 -1.76 4.92
C LEU A 77 -9.87 -2.63 6.01
N PRO A 78 -10.53 -3.75 5.66
CA PRO A 78 -11.00 -4.72 6.65
C PRO A 78 -9.84 -5.34 7.45
N PHE A 79 -10.12 -5.76 8.70
CA PHE A 79 -9.14 -6.46 9.52
C PHE A 79 -8.55 -7.67 8.82
N ASP A 80 -7.26 -7.92 9.06
CA ASP A 80 -6.46 -8.98 8.45
C ASP A 80 -6.85 -10.38 8.97
N THR A 81 -8.06 -10.80 8.66
CA THR A 81 -8.55 -12.15 8.93
C THR A 81 -8.82 -12.89 7.61
N PRO A 82 -8.59 -14.22 7.52
CA PRO A 82 -8.67 -14.94 6.26
C PRO A 82 -10.00 -14.75 5.51
N PHE A 83 -11.12 -14.76 6.24
CA PHE A 83 -12.44 -14.58 5.64
C PHE A 83 -12.66 -13.17 5.08
N ARG A 84 -12.30 -12.13 5.86
CA ARG A 84 -12.48 -10.73 5.45
C ARG A 84 -11.57 -10.36 4.28
N VAL A 85 -10.33 -10.82 4.30
CA VAL A 85 -9.36 -10.65 3.22
C VAL A 85 -9.88 -11.24 1.92
N LYS A 86 -10.32 -12.51 1.94
CA LYS A 86 -10.91 -13.16 0.74
C LYS A 86 -12.11 -12.39 0.21
N LYS A 87 -13.02 -11.97 1.09
CA LYS A 87 -14.21 -11.22 0.72
C LYS A 87 -13.86 -9.86 0.10
N PHE A 88 -12.92 -9.12 0.71
CA PHE A 88 -12.42 -7.86 0.19
C PHE A 88 -11.80 -8.03 -1.20
N LEU A 89 -10.86 -8.97 -1.36
CA LEU A 89 -10.18 -9.20 -2.63
C LEU A 89 -11.10 -9.76 -3.72
N ASN A 90 -12.16 -10.48 -3.36
CA ASN A 90 -13.18 -10.89 -4.33
C ASN A 90 -14.01 -9.71 -4.87
N LEU A 91 -14.22 -8.67 -4.05
CA LEU A 91 -14.95 -7.48 -4.46
C LEU A 91 -14.07 -6.47 -5.17
N ALA A 92 -12.86 -6.24 -4.64
CA ALA A 92 -11.92 -5.26 -5.16
C ALA A 92 -11.20 -5.70 -6.43
N ASN A 93 -10.83 -6.99 -6.50
CA ASN A 93 -10.12 -7.65 -7.61
C ASN A 93 -9.03 -6.75 -8.25
N PRO A 94 -8.03 -6.27 -7.49
CA PRO A 94 -7.04 -5.35 -8.01
C PRO A 94 -6.09 -6.05 -8.99
N ALA A 95 -5.65 -5.34 -10.02
CA ALA A 95 -4.60 -5.80 -10.91
C ALA A 95 -3.21 -5.71 -10.28
N ILE A 96 -3.02 -4.73 -9.41
CA ILE A 96 -1.76 -4.45 -8.69
C ILE A 96 -2.11 -3.96 -7.28
N ALA A 97 -1.31 -4.33 -6.27
CA ALA A 97 -1.43 -3.82 -4.91
C ALA A 97 -0.14 -3.09 -4.50
N ILE A 98 -0.26 -1.87 -3.97
CA ILE A 98 0.84 -1.02 -3.52
C ILE A 98 0.59 -0.63 -2.07
N PHE A 99 1.48 -1.07 -1.19
CA PHE A 99 1.47 -0.74 0.23
C PHE A 99 2.45 0.39 0.53
N ILE A 100 2.06 1.32 1.38
CA ILE A 100 2.87 2.49 1.71
C ILE A 100 3.49 2.31 3.10
N LYS A 101 4.82 2.43 3.21
CA LYS A 101 5.60 2.32 4.44
C LYS A 101 5.60 0.93 5.10
N TYR A 102 4.98 0.82 6.29
CA TYR A 102 5.14 -0.32 7.21
C TYR A 102 3.94 -1.28 7.20
N GLU A 103 3.26 -1.39 6.08
CA GLU A 103 2.01 -2.12 5.97
C GLU A 103 2.23 -3.60 5.63
N PHE A 104 2.51 -4.40 6.67
CA PHE A 104 2.79 -5.84 6.57
C PHE A 104 1.58 -6.69 6.99
N TRP A 105 0.56 -6.73 6.16
CA TRP A 105 -0.71 -7.45 6.38
C TRP A 105 -0.60 -8.90 5.91
N GLY A 106 -0.26 -9.82 6.80
CA GLY A 106 0.14 -11.20 6.47
C GLY A 106 -0.90 -12.00 5.68
N ASN A 107 -2.19 -11.91 6.01
CA ASN A 107 -3.23 -12.62 5.27
C ASN A 107 -3.49 -11.97 3.90
N TYR A 108 -3.44 -10.62 3.82
CA TYR A 108 -3.54 -9.91 2.53
C TYR A 108 -2.39 -10.29 1.61
N LEU A 109 -1.15 -10.20 2.07
CA LEU A 109 0.03 -10.53 1.28
C LEU A 109 0.00 -11.98 0.77
N ARG A 110 -0.35 -12.93 1.65
CA ARG A 110 -0.48 -14.34 1.29
C ARG A 110 -1.57 -14.58 0.25
N GLU A 111 -2.74 -13.96 0.40
CA GLU A 111 -3.87 -14.14 -0.51
C GLU A 111 -3.62 -13.46 -1.86
N LEU A 112 -2.99 -12.28 -1.90
CA LEU A 112 -2.56 -11.61 -3.12
C LEU A 112 -1.58 -12.48 -3.90
N ARG A 113 -0.54 -13.01 -3.24
CA ARG A 113 0.40 -13.94 -3.87
C ARG A 113 -0.29 -15.18 -4.42
N LYS A 114 -1.22 -15.78 -3.66
CA LYS A 114 -2.00 -16.95 -4.11
C LYS A 114 -2.80 -16.68 -5.38
N ARG A 115 -3.26 -15.44 -5.56
CA ARG A 115 -4.00 -14.99 -6.74
C ARG A 115 -3.11 -14.55 -7.89
N GLY A 116 -1.79 -14.53 -7.72
CA GLY A 116 -0.86 -14.01 -8.72
C GLY A 116 -0.93 -12.49 -8.90
N ILE A 117 -1.49 -11.76 -7.94
CA ILE A 117 -1.59 -10.30 -7.99
C ILE A 117 -0.26 -9.70 -7.54
N PRO A 118 0.43 -8.89 -8.38
CA PRO A 118 1.67 -8.24 -8.01
C PRO A 118 1.50 -7.31 -6.82
N VAL A 119 2.45 -7.40 -5.87
CA VAL A 119 2.45 -6.60 -4.65
C VAL A 119 3.75 -5.84 -4.52
N TYR A 120 3.65 -4.55 -4.26
CA TYR A 120 4.80 -3.66 -4.05
C TYR A 120 4.67 -2.95 -2.73
N ILE A 121 5.81 -2.60 -2.12
CA ILE A 121 5.86 -1.68 -1.00
C ILE A 121 6.70 -0.48 -1.39
N ILE A 122 6.25 0.72 -1.03
CA ILE A 122 6.92 1.97 -1.37
C ILE A 122 7.22 2.78 -0.11
N SER A 123 8.27 3.60 -0.18
CA SER A 123 8.70 4.47 0.93
C SER A 123 8.97 3.72 2.24
N ALA A 124 9.37 2.46 2.18
CA ALA A 124 9.67 1.67 3.35
C ALA A 124 11.05 2.03 3.95
N ILE A 125 11.17 1.94 5.26
CA ILE A 125 12.45 2.03 5.99
C ILE A 125 12.56 0.78 6.85
N PHE A 126 13.69 0.11 6.78
CA PHE A 126 13.97 -1.05 7.59
C PHE A 126 15.06 -0.76 8.63
N ARG A 127 14.87 -1.28 9.85
CA ARG A 127 15.77 -1.09 10.98
C ARG A 127 16.11 -2.43 11.62
N PRO A 128 17.34 -2.60 12.18
CA PRO A 128 17.77 -3.87 12.76
C PRO A 128 16.93 -4.33 13.95
N ASP A 129 16.30 -3.40 14.68
CA ASP A 129 15.43 -3.68 15.84
C ASP A 129 14.07 -4.26 15.47
N GLN A 130 13.67 -4.21 14.20
CA GLN A 130 12.39 -4.76 13.76
C GLN A 130 12.36 -6.30 13.82
N LEU A 131 11.16 -6.84 14.06
CA LEU A 131 10.93 -8.29 14.23
C LEU A 131 11.48 -9.14 13.07
N PHE A 132 11.54 -8.60 11.86
CA PHE A 132 12.06 -9.30 10.69
C PHE A 132 13.53 -9.72 10.85
N PHE A 133 14.33 -8.94 11.56
CA PHE A 133 15.77 -9.08 11.66
C PHE A 133 16.23 -9.71 12.99
N GLN A 134 15.30 -10.02 13.88
CA GLN A 134 15.60 -10.73 15.11
C GLN A 134 15.86 -12.23 14.84
N TRP A 135 16.57 -12.90 15.75
CA TRP A 135 16.91 -14.33 15.62
C TRP A 135 15.68 -15.22 15.43
N PHE A 136 14.53 -14.87 16.02
CA PHE A 136 13.24 -15.55 15.86
C PHE A 136 12.41 -15.01 14.69
N GLY A 137 12.91 -14.05 13.94
CA GLY A 137 12.18 -13.30 12.89
C GLY A 137 11.92 -14.04 11.58
N LYS A 138 12.39 -15.28 11.43
CA LYS A 138 12.24 -16.07 10.18
C LYS A 138 10.79 -16.16 9.67
N PRO A 139 9.75 -16.40 10.50
CA PRO A 139 8.35 -16.40 10.04
C PRO A 139 7.90 -15.04 9.50
N TYR A 140 8.36 -13.95 10.12
CA TYR A 140 8.05 -12.58 9.70
C TYR A 140 8.75 -12.21 8.40
N ARG A 141 10.02 -12.62 8.21
CA ARG A 141 10.75 -12.43 6.94
C ARG A 141 10.04 -13.09 5.76
N LYS A 142 9.33 -14.19 5.98
CA LYS A 142 8.52 -14.83 4.94
C LYS A 142 7.48 -13.87 4.36
N MET A 143 6.95 -12.92 5.13
CA MET A 143 6.02 -11.91 4.60
C MET A 143 6.70 -10.97 3.59
N LEU A 144 7.99 -10.64 3.80
CA LEU A 144 8.75 -9.81 2.87
C LEU A 144 8.93 -10.49 1.51
N SER A 145 9.02 -11.83 1.48
CA SER A 145 9.09 -12.59 0.23
C SER A 145 7.78 -12.63 -0.57
N TYR A 146 6.70 -12.09 -0.04
CA TYR A 146 5.44 -11.98 -0.77
C TYR A 146 5.36 -10.72 -1.65
N PHE A 147 6.24 -9.75 -1.41
CA PHE A 147 6.36 -8.59 -2.27
C PHE A 147 7.15 -8.94 -3.54
N ASN A 148 6.64 -8.50 -4.68
CA ASN A 148 7.36 -8.59 -5.95
C ASN A 148 8.59 -7.67 -5.95
N HIS A 149 8.47 -6.48 -5.33
CA HIS A 149 9.59 -5.57 -5.15
C HIS A 149 9.38 -4.64 -3.96
N LEU A 150 10.47 -4.23 -3.31
CA LEU A 150 10.48 -3.32 -2.19
C LEU A 150 11.22 -2.03 -2.59
N PHE A 151 10.53 -0.91 -2.56
CA PHE A 151 11.11 0.42 -2.78
C PHE A 151 11.35 1.08 -1.43
N VAL A 152 12.62 1.20 -1.05
CA VAL A 152 13.04 1.70 0.25
C VAL A 152 13.57 3.13 0.17
N GLN A 153 13.56 3.85 1.29
CA GLN A 153 13.98 5.25 1.32
C GLN A 153 15.50 5.43 1.38
N ASP A 154 16.24 4.46 1.91
CA ASP A 154 17.66 4.61 2.18
C ASP A 154 18.47 3.34 1.93
N GLU A 155 19.78 3.54 1.70
CA GLU A 155 20.76 2.49 1.48
C GLU A 155 20.94 1.53 2.67
N ARG A 156 20.69 2.02 3.90
CA ARG A 156 20.80 1.19 5.11
C ARG A 156 19.73 0.12 5.11
N SER A 157 18.50 0.49 4.73
CA SER A 157 17.39 -0.45 4.57
C SER A 157 17.70 -1.50 3.51
N MET A 158 18.25 -1.10 2.36
CA MET A 158 18.62 -2.01 1.28
C MET A 158 19.71 -2.98 1.74
N LYS A 159 20.80 -2.49 2.35
CA LYS A 159 21.88 -3.34 2.88
C LYS A 159 21.36 -4.36 3.86
N LEU A 160 20.55 -3.91 4.82
CA LEU A 160 19.95 -4.77 5.84
C LEU A 160 19.08 -5.88 5.21
N LEU A 161 18.24 -5.56 4.23
CA LEU A 161 17.42 -6.56 3.52
C LEU A 161 18.29 -7.57 2.77
N ASN A 162 19.34 -7.10 2.09
CA ASN A 162 20.26 -7.96 1.34
C ASN A 162 21.01 -8.94 2.26
N GLU A 163 21.42 -8.53 3.47
CA GLU A 163 22.04 -9.40 4.49
C GLU A 163 21.14 -10.59 4.87
N PHE A 164 19.83 -10.41 4.78
CA PHE A 164 18.85 -11.47 5.05
C PHE A 164 18.32 -12.16 3.78
N GLY A 165 18.99 -11.96 2.64
CA GLY A 165 18.67 -12.65 1.37
C GLY A 165 17.49 -12.08 0.61
N ILE A 166 17.05 -10.85 0.93
CA ILE A 166 15.97 -10.15 0.22
C ILE A 166 16.62 -9.17 -0.76
N THR A 167 16.69 -9.56 -2.04
CA THR A 167 17.45 -8.85 -3.09
C THR A 167 16.57 -8.06 -4.06
N ASN A 168 15.25 -8.30 -4.06
CA ASN A 168 14.28 -7.57 -4.86
C ASN A 168 13.95 -6.19 -4.24
N VAL A 169 14.97 -5.37 -4.06
CA VAL A 169 14.90 -4.08 -3.37
C VAL A 169 15.62 -2.99 -4.16
N THR A 170 15.04 -1.79 -4.19
CA THR A 170 15.63 -0.59 -4.81
C THR A 170 15.47 0.61 -3.89
N VAL A 171 16.50 1.45 -3.82
CA VAL A 171 16.45 2.72 -3.10
C VAL A 171 15.85 3.78 -4.01
N THR A 172 14.77 4.42 -3.55
CA THR A 172 14.06 5.48 -4.30
C THR A 172 14.03 6.83 -3.57
N GLY A 173 14.59 6.89 -2.37
CA GLY A 173 14.49 8.06 -1.52
C GLY A 173 13.10 8.27 -0.91
N CYS A 174 12.92 9.42 -0.27
CA CYS A 174 11.61 9.79 0.28
C CYS A 174 10.77 10.51 -0.79
N LEU A 175 9.63 9.95 -1.16
CA LEU A 175 8.73 10.52 -2.19
C LEU A 175 8.21 11.92 -1.86
N LEU A 176 8.23 12.33 -0.58
CA LEU A 176 7.85 13.70 -0.19
C LEU A 176 8.81 14.78 -0.72
N TYR A 177 10.08 14.43 -0.91
CA TYR A 177 11.12 15.38 -1.39
C TYR A 177 11.20 15.46 -2.92
N THR A 178 10.54 14.58 -3.64
CA THR A 178 10.53 14.59 -5.11
C THR A 178 9.44 15.49 -5.70
N SER A 179 8.49 15.95 -4.89
CA SER A 179 7.51 16.96 -5.31
C SER A 179 8.03 18.35 -4.97
N PRO A 180 8.06 19.31 -5.94
CA PRO A 180 8.43 20.69 -5.64
C PRO A 180 7.55 21.23 -4.52
N SER A 181 8.17 21.75 -3.46
CA SER A 181 7.43 22.40 -2.38
C SER A 181 6.61 23.56 -2.96
N PRO A 182 5.41 23.87 -2.43
CA PRO A 182 4.69 25.06 -2.81
C PRO A 182 5.51 26.34 -2.69
N ARG A 183 6.56 26.35 -1.84
CA ARG A 183 7.51 27.46 -1.67
C ARG A 183 8.54 27.58 -2.81
N ASP A 184 8.77 26.52 -3.57
CA ASP A 184 9.72 26.53 -4.69
C ASP A 184 9.09 27.03 -6.01
N ARG A 185 7.76 27.26 -6.03
CA ARG A 185 7.02 27.78 -7.19
C ARG A 185 6.99 29.32 -7.25
N THR A 186 7.59 30.01 -6.29
CA THR A 186 7.58 31.47 -6.18
C THR A 186 8.99 32.10 -6.30
N ARG A 187 9.90 31.45 -7.03
CA ARG A 187 11.17 32.06 -7.46
C ARG A 187 11.35 32.03 -8.96
#